data_c1dd61473b3c3b4ee095f4cd3217ee3e
#
_entry.id   c1dd61473b3c3b4ee095f4cd3217ee3e
#
_cell.length_a   1.000
_cell.length_b   1.000
_cell.length_c   1.000
_cell.angle_alpha   90.00
_cell.angle_beta   90.00
_cell.angle_gamma   90.00
#
_symmetry.space_group_name_H-M   'P 1'
#
loop_
_entity.id
_entity.type
_entity.pdbx_description
1 polymer ?
#
loop_
_entity_poly.entity_id
_entity_poly.type
_entity_poly.pdbx_seq_one_letter_code
_entity_poly.pdbx_strand_id
1 'polypeptide(L)'
;MQFGLSAPKRNADGGYMCSVREGTERMFGRTAGKVLVLAQGEAFSRIAFASRTLRALTVLWEGDALALFSLPEVGCVLASGGQDVLCAARFFAAVRRVPCALFPTQATLDGVFERRAQVHILGKAQDVALAEGELFCDEELLRASLAEGYARLLLSRLALLEARMTGLICRRPFGGQAYERAFALLEPVRGELTAEQVVEYNLRMRLLEREGAPVGEGRALARLYCDAPQPSLWAQRALSALYYAFLGRGKPRAFLVPDYRARAVSSGAAYEALHVPDAAEYAARALALERVRGELYAEIVHLRSAHAAQLRAVRALGGGQAPAPDLSKLVLLPELVPDGMCAVLRDFGLLEHL
;
A
#
# COMPACT_ATOMS: atom_id res chain seq x y z
N MET A 1 -25.40 -8.14 -9.60
CA MET A 1 -24.79 -7.23 -10.59
C MET A 1 -23.28 -7.39 -10.52
N GLN A 2 -22.66 -7.95 -11.56
CA GLN A 2 -21.22 -7.96 -11.71
C GLN A 2 -20.81 -6.54 -12.11
N PHE A 3 -20.22 -5.79 -11.19
CA PHE A 3 -19.55 -4.54 -11.53
C PHE A 3 -18.24 -4.91 -12.22
N GLY A 4 -18.23 -4.82 -13.55
CA GLY A 4 -17.01 -4.96 -14.32
C GLY A 4 -16.02 -3.86 -13.91
N LEU A 5 -14.79 -4.27 -13.62
CA LEU A 5 -13.66 -3.38 -13.36
C LEU A 5 -13.39 -2.52 -14.59
N SER A 6 -13.81 -1.27 -14.58
CA SER A 6 -13.27 -0.33 -15.55
C SER A 6 -11.82 -0.01 -15.12
N ALA A 7 -10.84 -0.48 -15.89
CA ALA A 7 -9.50 0.05 -15.78
C ALA A 7 -9.57 1.59 -15.92
N PRO A 8 -8.72 2.36 -15.18
CA PRO A 8 -8.70 3.80 -15.33
C PRO A 8 -8.52 4.15 -16.80
N LYS A 9 -9.37 5.06 -17.30
CA LYS A 9 -9.35 5.43 -18.70
C LYS A 9 -8.06 6.18 -19.02
N ARG A 10 -7.37 5.71 -20.05
CA ARG A 10 -6.24 6.44 -20.60
C ARG A 10 -6.71 7.74 -21.26
N ASN A 11 -5.90 8.78 -21.21
CA ASN A 11 -6.10 10.00 -21.96
C ASN A 11 -6.09 9.72 -23.48
N ALA A 12 -6.48 10.71 -24.29
CA ALA A 12 -6.38 10.62 -25.75
C ALA A 12 -4.96 10.24 -26.23
N ASP A 13 -3.94 10.64 -25.50
CA ASP A 13 -2.52 10.35 -25.76
C ASP A 13 -2.03 9.01 -25.14
N GLY A 14 -2.92 8.21 -24.57
CA GLY A 14 -2.61 6.91 -23.99
C GLY A 14 -2.03 6.91 -22.57
N GLY A 15 -1.79 8.08 -21.96
CA GLY A 15 -1.31 8.25 -20.58
C GLY A 15 -2.43 8.28 -19.53
N TYR A 16 -2.05 8.19 -18.25
CA TYR A 16 -2.98 8.31 -17.11
C TYR A 16 -2.99 9.70 -16.49
N MET A 17 -2.04 10.57 -16.89
CA MET A 17 -1.93 11.92 -16.35
C MET A 17 -3.01 12.83 -16.94
N CYS A 18 -3.70 13.56 -16.08
CA CYS A 18 -4.78 14.45 -16.45
C CYS A 18 -4.87 15.58 -15.44
N SER A 19 -4.85 16.83 -15.89
CA SER A 19 -4.98 17.96 -14.98
C SER A 19 -6.32 17.96 -14.23
N VAL A 20 -6.32 18.52 -13.01
CA VAL A 20 -7.55 18.71 -12.22
C VAL A 20 -8.63 19.40 -13.06
N ARG A 21 -8.26 20.41 -13.86
CA ARG A 21 -9.19 21.13 -14.69
C ARG A 21 -9.87 20.23 -15.72
N GLU A 22 -9.10 19.49 -16.50
CA GLU A 22 -9.63 18.59 -17.53
C GLU A 22 -10.50 17.49 -16.93
N GLY A 23 -10.04 16.84 -15.85
CA GLY A 23 -10.80 15.80 -15.17
C GLY A 23 -12.11 16.33 -14.60
N THR A 24 -12.08 17.55 -14.03
CA THR A 24 -13.26 18.23 -13.52
C THR A 24 -14.24 18.56 -14.66
N GLU A 25 -13.79 19.14 -15.75
CA GLU A 25 -14.62 19.47 -16.93
C GLU A 25 -15.26 18.21 -17.53
N ARG A 26 -14.53 17.09 -17.62
CA ARG A 26 -15.07 15.79 -18.09
C ARG A 26 -16.22 15.28 -17.23
N MET A 27 -16.07 15.36 -15.90
CA MET A 27 -17.10 14.89 -14.97
C MET A 27 -18.34 15.78 -15.02
N PHE A 28 -18.17 17.10 -15.06
CA PHE A 28 -19.28 18.05 -15.10
C PHE A 28 -20.08 17.96 -16.40
N GLY A 29 -19.43 17.77 -17.53
CA GLY A 29 -20.09 17.57 -18.82
C GLY A 29 -20.98 16.33 -18.89
N ARG A 30 -20.82 15.40 -17.93
CA ARG A 30 -21.57 14.14 -17.88
C ARG A 30 -22.60 14.07 -16.77
N THR A 31 -22.65 15.07 -15.87
CA THR A 31 -23.43 14.99 -14.63
C THR A 31 -24.50 16.06 -14.58
N ALA A 32 -25.73 15.65 -14.35
CA ALA A 32 -26.83 16.57 -14.02
C ALA A 32 -26.84 16.83 -12.51
N GLY A 33 -27.01 18.09 -12.11
CA GLY A 33 -27.19 18.47 -10.71
C GLY A 33 -25.96 19.09 -10.06
N LYS A 34 -26.00 19.19 -8.71
CA LYS A 34 -24.90 19.73 -7.91
C LYS A 34 -23.77 18.72 -7.80
N VAL A 35 -22.54 19.20 -7.69
CA VAL A 35 -21.36 18.37 -7.49
C VAL A 35 -20.83 18.57 -6.06
N LEU A 36 -20.61 17.49 -5.35
CA LEU A 36 -19.87 17.52 -4.08
C LEU A 36 -18.38 17.46 -4.39
N VAL A 37 -17.63 18.44 -3.92
CA VAL A 37 -16.16 18.43 -3.94
C VAL A 37 -15.69 18.19 -2.52
N LEU A 38 -15.06 17.04 -2.30
CA LEU A 38 -14.46 16.65 -1.03
C LEU A 38 -12.93 16.68 -1.15
N ALA A 39 -12.26 17.52 -0.38
CA ALA A 39 -10.83 17.70 -0.51
C ALA A 39 -10.15 17.95 0.84
N GLN A 40 -8.83 17.70 0.92
CA GLN A 40 -8.01 17.89 2.11
C GLN A 40 -6.76 18.71 1.80
N GLY A 41 -6.34 19.56 2.76
CA GLY A 41 -5.08 20.30 2.71
C GLY A 41 -4.97 21.21 1.47
N GLU A 42 -3.79 21.24 0.84
CA GLU A 42 -3.52 22.07 -0.34
C GLU A 42 -4.38 21.69 -1.56
N ALA A 43 -4.76 20.41 -1.68
CA ALA A 43 -5.63 19.93 -2.73
C ALA A 43 -6.99 20.64 -2.71
N PHE A 44 -7.48 21.04 -1.52
CA PHE A 44 -8.71 21.81 -1.36
C PHE A 44 -8.67 23.11 -2.16
N SER A 45 -7.60 23.89 -2.03
CA SER A 45 -7.48 25.18 -2.73
C SER A 45 -7.46 25.03 -4.25
N ARG A 46 -6.78 24.01 -4.77
CA ARG A 46 -6.66 23.74 -6.21
C ARG A 46 -7.99 23.30 -6.82
N ILE A 47 -8.67 22.35 -6.18
CA ILE A 47 -9.96 21.86 -6.65
C ILE A 47 -11.06 22.88 -6.43
N ALA A 48 -11.07 23.59 -5.31
CA ALA A 48 -12.03 24.66 -5.06
C ALA A 48 -11.92 25.77 -6.10
N PHE A 49 -10.70 26.12 -6.54
CA PHE A 49 -10.51 27.08 -7.63
C PHE A 49 -11.05 26.56 -8.96
N ALA A 50 -10.74 25.31 -9.33
CA ALA A 50 -11.26 24.69 -10.56
C ALA A 50 -12.80 24.55 -10.55
N SER A 51 -13.41 24.39 -9.38
CA SER A 51 -14.86 24.21 -9.20
C SER A 51 -15.65 25.51 -9.06
N ARG A 52 -15.01 26.70 -8.92
CA ARG A 52 -15.69 28.01 -8.75
C ARG A 52 -16.62 28.37 -9.89
N THR A 53 -16.34 27.89 -11.08
CA THR A 53 -17.20 28.13 -12.27
C THR A 53 -18.40 27.18 -12.34
N LEU A 54 -18.50 26.25 -11.39
CA LEU A 54 -19.42 25.15 -11.42
C LEU A 54 -20.32 25.22 -10.16
N ARG A 55 -21.53 24.75 -10.24
CA ARG A 55 -22.46 24.64 -9.09
C ARG A 55 -21.99 23.58 -8.11
N ALA A 56 -20.78 23.75 -7.56
CA ALA A 56 -20.14 22.81 -6.67
C ALA A 56 -20.38 23.17 -5.20
N LEU A 57 -20.66 22.16 -4.40
CA LEU A 57 -20.63 22.22 -2.95
C LEU A 57 -19.24 21.71 -2.51
N THR A 58 -18.39 22.61 -2.04
CA THR A 58 -17.03 22.27 -1.62
C THR A 58 -16.96 22.06 -0.11
N VAL A 59 -16.45 20.91 0.30
CA VAL A 59 -16.33 20.51 1.71
C VAL A 59 -14.88 20.15 2.01
N LEU A 60 -14.33 20.79 3.04
CA LEU A 60 -13.05 20.39 3.61
C LEU A 60 -13.26 19.10 4.42
N TRP A 61 -12.44 18.08 4.15
CA TRP A 61 -12.51 16.81 4.88
C TRP A 61 -11.95 16.95 6.29
N GLU A 62 -12.74 16.60 7.31
CA GLU A 62 -12.41 16.68 8.73
C GLU A 62 -12.36 15.33 9.44
N GLY A 63 -12.41 14.24 8.69
CA GLY A 63 -12.17 12.89 9.24
C GLY A 63 -13.41 12.05 9.56
N ASP A 64 -14.64 12.58 9.53
CA ASP A 64 -15.86 11.80 9.80
C ASP A 64 -16.85 11.84 8.62
N ALA A 65 -17.19 10.67 8.11
CA ALA A 65 -18.06 10.54 6.94
C ALA A 65 -19.54 10.85 7.24
N LEU A 66 -19.96 10.85 8.49
CA LEU A 66 -21.37 11.14 8.85
C LEU A 66 -21.78 12.55 8.40
N ALA A 67 -20.87 13.52 8.56
CA ALA A 67 -21.13 14.91 8.17
C ALA A 67 -21.55 15.06 6.71
N LEU A 68 -21.07 14.16 5.83
CA LEU A 68 -21.42 14.17 4.41
C LEU A 68 -22.90 13.86 4.15
N PHE A 69 -23.54 13.07 5.04
CA PHE A 69 -24.93 12.65 4.84
C PHE A 69 -25.96 13.72 5.20
N SER A 70 -25.53 14.80 5.90
CA SER A 70 -26.35 16.00 6.13
C SER A 70 -26.42 16.93 4.92
N LEU A 71 -25.57 16.68 3.89
CA LEU A 71 -25.51 17.51 2.69
C LEU A 71 -26.73 17.27 1.77
N PRO A 72 -27.11 18.27 0.97
CA PRO A 72 -28.19 18.13 -0.01
C PRO A 72 -27.86 17.07 -1.07
N GLU A 73 -28.84 16.70 -1.85
CA GLU A 73 -28.67 15.79 -2.97
C GLU A 73 -27.65 16.35 -3.98
N VAL A 74 -26.76 15.45 -4.41
CA VAL A 74 -25.70 15.75 -5.40
C VAL A 74 -25.76 14.73 -6.54
N GLY A 75 -25.34 15.15 -7.73
CA GLY A 75 -25.31 14.30 -8.91
C GLY A 75 -23.98 13.53 -9.08
N CYS A 76 -22.89 14.00 -8.47
CA CYS A 76 -21.62 13.29 -8.42
C CYS A 76 -20.72 13.80 -7.28
N VAL A 77 -19.63 13.05 -7.03
CA VAL A 77 -18.60 13.39 -6.05
C VAL A 77 -17.25 13.55 -6.75
N LEU A 78 -16.53 14.61 -6.44
CA LEU A 78 -15.12 14.79 -6.75
C LEU A 78 -14.33 14.72 -5.45
N ALA A 79 -13.36 13.82 -5.36
CA ALA A 79 -12.53 13.67 -4.18
C ALA A 79 -11.07 13.96 -4.49
N SER A 80 -10.40 14.77 -3.66
CA SER A 80 -8.96 14.97 -3.75
C SER A 80 -8.30 14.94 -2.39
N GLY A 81 -7.32 14.04 -2.25
CA GLY A 81 -6.61 13.85 -1.01
C GLY A 81 -5.91 12.50 -0.92
N GLY A 82 -5.56 12.14 0.30
CA GLY A 82 -5.03 10.82 0.64
C GLY A 82 -6.11 9.75 0.74
N GLN A 83 -5.72 8.57 1.19
CA GLN A 83 -6.58 7.38 1.28
C GLN A 83 -7.91 7.67 1.98
N ASP A 84 -7.91 8.37 3.10
CA ASP A 84 -9.10 8.59 3.93
C ASP A 84 -10.17 9.39 3.19
N VAL A 85 -9.75 10.47 2.50
CA VAL A 85 -10.66 11.30 1.69
C VAL A 85 -11.25 10.49 0.54
N LEU A 86 -10.40 9.74 -0.16
CA LEU A 86 -10.83 8.93 -1.31
C LEU A 86 -11.80 7.82 -0.87
N CYS A 87 -11.52 7.14 0.25
CA CYS A 87 -12.40 6.11 0.78
C CYS A 87 -13.74 6.70 1.26
N ALA A 88 -13.73 7.84 1.98
CA ALA A 88 -14.95 8.49 2.44
C ALA A 88 -15.84 8.94 1.27
N ALA A 89 -15.26 9.54 0.23
CA ALA A 89 -15.97 9.94 -0.97
C ALA A 89 -16.58 8.76 -1.70
N ARG A 90 -15.85 7.67 -1.86
CA ARG A 90 -16.32 6.43 -2.49
C ARG A 90 -17.41 5.74 -1.67
N PHE A 91 -17.32 5.78 -0.33
CA PHE A 91 -18.37 5.31 0.55
C PHE A 91 -19.65 6.13 0.38
N PHE A 92 -19.54 7.46 0.45
CA PHE A 92 -20.67 8.36 0.21
C PHE A 92 -21.30 8.13 -1.16
N ALA A 93 -20.48 8.02 -2.21
CA ALA A 93 -20.95 7.75 -3.57
C ALA A 93 -21.66 6.38 -3.69
N ALA A 94 -21.19 5.36 -2.98
CA ALA A 94 -21.85 4.04 -2.91
C ALA A 94 -23.24 4.12 -2.30
N VAL A 95 -23.37 4.83 -1.17
CA VAL A 95 -24.67 4.99 -0.47
C VAL A 95 -25.63 5.83 -1.28
N ARG A 96 -25.19 6.93 -1.88
CA ARG A 96 -26.00 7.85 -2.69
C ARG A 96 -26.21 7.36 -4.13
N ARG A 97 -25.49 6.32 -4.56
CA ARG A 97 -25.52 5.76 -5.92
C ARG A 97 -25.21 6.78 -7.01
N VAL A 98 -24.20 7.61 -6.76
CA VAL A 98 -23.75 8.65 -7.68
C VAL A 98 -22.33 8.36 -8.20
N PRO A 99 -21.95 8.85 -9.38
CA PRO A 99 -20.57 8.75 -9.88
C PRO A 99 -19.56 9.41 -8.93
N CYS A 100 -18.34 8.87 -8.90
CA CYS A 100 -17.23 9.40 -8.12
C CYS A 100 -15.99 9.58 -8.99
N ALA A 101 -15.35 10.74 -8.91
CA ALA A 101 -14.07 11.03 -9.52
C ALA A 101 -13.01 11.22 -8.44
N LEU A 102 -11.83 10.63 -8.65
CA LEU A 102 -10.75 10.55 -7.68
C LEU A 102 -9.51 11.27 -8.21
N PHE A 103 -9.03 12.25 -7.46
CA PHE A 103 -7.80 12.99 -7.68
C PHE A 103 -6.85 12.73 -6.49
N PRO A 104 -6.08 11.63 -6.51
CA PRO A 104 -5.18 11.31 -5.41
C PRO A 104 -4.07 12.37 -5.29
N THR A 105 -3.66 12.63 -4.05
CA THR A 105 -2.47 13.42 -3.73
C THR A 105 -1.26 12.55 -3.38
N GLN A 106 -1.46 11.23 -3.38
CA GLN A 106 -0.42 10.26 -3.07
C GLN A 106 -0.17 9.33 -4.26
N ALA A 107 1.07 9.32 -4.75
CA ALA A 107 1.49 8.48 -5.87
C ALA A 107 1.49 6.97 -5.55
N THR A 108 1.28 6.60 -4.29
CA THR A 108 1.03 5.21 -3.86
C THR A 108 -0.35 4.71 -4.27
N LEU A 109 -1.28 5.61 -4.62
CA LEU A 109 -2.65 5.33 -5.04
C LEU A 109 -3.46 4.48 -4.03
N ASP A 110 -3.16 4.60 -2.72
CA ASP A 110 -3.95 3.98 -1.66
C ASP A 110 -5.36 4.62 -1.63
N GLY A 111 -6.39 3.82 -1.41
CA GLY A 111 -7.80 4.26 -1.41
C GLY A 111 -8.48 4.28 -2.79
N VAL A 112 -7.73 4.04 -3.88
CA VAL A 112 -8.28 4.09 -5.25
C VAL A 112 -8.95 2.79 -5.68
N PHE A 113 -8.35 1.63 -5.37
CA PHE A 113 -8.79 0.33 -5.90
C PHE A 113 -9.37 -0.64 -4.86
N GLU A 114 -9.33 -0.31 -3.60
CA GLU A 114 -9.89 -1.12 -2.52
C GLU A 114 -11.41 -1.28 -2.70
N ARG A 115 -11.93 -2.48 -2.48
CA ARG A 115 -13.38 -2.75 -2.50
C ARG A 115 -14.04 -2.41 -1.18
N ARG A 116 -13.26 -2.46 -0.11
CA ARG A 116 -13.66 -2.16 1.26
C ARG A 116 -12.55 -1.36 1.93
N ALA A 117 -12.90 -0.52 2.87
CA ALA A 117 -11.95 0.18 3.71
C ALA A 117 -12.57 0.54 5.06
N GLN A 118 -11.71 0.82 6.02
CA GLN A 118 -12.11 1.44 7.27
C GLN A 118 -12.40 2.91 7.02
N VAL A 119 -13.63 3.33 7.31
CA VAL A 119 -14.07 4.74 7.26
C VAL A 119 -14.57 5.13 8.63
N HIS A 120 -14.20 6.30 9.10
CA HIS A 120 -14.69 6.81 10.38
C HIS A 120 -16.11 7.34 10.25
N ILE A 121 -17.01 6.80 11.05
CA ILE A 121 -18.43 7.18 11.14
C ILE A 121 -18.76 7.30 12.62
N LEU A 122 -19.20 8.47 13.08
CA LEU A 122 -19.40 8.78 14.51
C LEU A 122 -18.14 8.52 15.34
N GLY A 123 -16.97 8.88 14.83
CA GLY A 123 -15.70 8.69 15.51
C GLY A 123 -15.24 7.23 15.65
N LYS A 124 -15.95 6.27 15.03
CA LYS A 124 -15.61 4.84 15.03
C LYS A 124 -15.21 4.38 13.65
N ALA A 125 -14.11 3.65 13.55
CA ALA A 125 -13.71 3.00 12.31
C ALA A 125 -14.67 1.86 11.97
N GLN A 126 -15.26 1.91 10.78
CA GLN A 126 -16.19 0.90 10.27
C GLN A 126 -15.72 0.37 8.92
N ASP A 127 -15.74 -0.95 8.75
CA ASP A 127 -15.42 -1.59 7.48
C ASP A 127 -16.61 -1.50 6.52
N VAL A 128 -16.46 -0.68 5.47
CA VAL A 128 -17.53 -0.34 4.54
C VAL A 128 -17.19 -0.73 3.09
N ALA A 129 -18.20 -1.03 2.31
CA ALA A 129 -18.06 -1.21 0.87
C ALA A 129 -17.91 0.14 0.17
N LEU A 130 -17.04 0.17 -0.85
CA LEU A 130 -16.71 1.37 -1.60
C LEU A 130 -17.22 1.30 -3.05
N ALA A 131 -17.74 2.41 -3.58
CA ALA A 131 -18.03 2.54 -5.00
C ALA A 131 -16.74 2.51 -5.83
N GLU A 132 -16.85 2.13 -7.08
CA GLU A 132 -15.79 2.40 -8.05
C GLU A 132 -15.75 3.90 -8.38
N GLY A 133 -14.54 4.42 -8.59
CA GLY A 133 -14.33 5.82 -8.97
C GLY A 133 -13.55 5.93 -10.27
N GLU A 134 -13.79 6.98 -11.04
CA GLU A 134 -12.96 7.34 -12.19
C GLU A 134 -11.70 8.04 -11.68
N LEU A 135 -10.51 7.51 -12.03
CA LEU A 135 -9.22 8.03 -11.57
C LEU A 135 -8.66 9.08 -12.52
N PHE A 136 -8.23 10.20 -11.95
CA PHE A 136 -7.52 11.29 -12.62
C PHE A 136 -6.22 11.58 -11.86
N CYS A 137 -5.07 11.41 -12.50
CA CYS A 137 -3.75 11.66 -11.90
C CYS A 137 -3.23 13.03 -12.39
N ASP A 138 -3.18 14.00 -11.50
CA ASP A 138 -2.58 15.31 -11.77
C ASP A 138 -1.14 15.33 -11.23
N GLU A 139 -0.17 15.66 -12.11
CA GLU A 139 1.25 15.66 -11.74
C GLU A 139 1.54 16.62 -10.59
N GLU A 140 0.93 17.80 -10.59
CA GLU A 140 1.16 18.79 -9.54
C GLU A 140 0.64 18.34 -8.18
N LEU A 141 -0.51 17.63 -8.16
CA LEU A 141 -1.03 17.04 -6.91
C LEU A 141 -0.15 15.91 -6.39
N LEU A 142 0.44 15.12 -7.29
CA LEU A 142 1.24 13.95 -6.94
C LEU A 142 2.71 14.28 -6.65
N ARG A 143 3.21 15.44 -7.09
CA ARG A 143 4.63 15.80 -7.07
C ARG A 143 5.29 15.59 -5.71
N ALA A 144 4.66 16.03 -4.63
CA ALA A 144 5.20 15.89 -3.27
C ALA A 144 5.32 14.44 -2.78
N SER A 145 4.60 13.51 -3.42
CA SER A 145 4.53 12.10 -3.01
C SER A 145 5.19 11.13 -3.99
N LEU A 146 5.80 11.61 -5.08
CA LEU A 146 6.43 10.74 -6.09
C LEU A 146 7.54 9.88 -5.51
N ALA A 147 8.36 10.45 -4.63
CA ALA A 147 9.42 9.71 -3.93
C ALA A 147 8.87 8.55 -3.09
N GLU A 148 7.75 8.76 -2.38
CA GLU A 148 7.06 7.71 -1.63
C GLU A 148 6.41 6.70 -2.59
N GLY A 149 5.85 7.15 -3.71
CA GLY A 149 5.33 6.26 -4.76
C GLY A 149 6.40 5.32 -5.30
N TYR A 150 7.60 5.84 -5.60
CA TYR A 150 8.74 5.02 -6.01
C TYR A 150 9.18 4.05 -4.90
N ALA A 151 9.30 4.53 -3.67
CA ALA A 151 9.65 3.70 -2.51
C ALA A 151 8.64 2.56 -2.30
N ARG A 152 7.36 2.79 -2.57
CA ARG A 152 6.31 1.78 -2.53
C ARG A 152 6.54 0.66 -3.57
N LEU A 153 7.01 0.97 -4.75
CA LEU A 153 7.36 -0.05 -5.77
C LEU A 153 8.52 -0.92 -5.29
N LEU A 154 9.55 -0.32 -4.66
CA LEU A 154 10.64 -1.08 -4.07
C LEU A 154 10.15 -2.01 -2.95
N LEU A 155 9.21 -1.54 -2.14
CA LEU A 155 8.59 -2.32 -1.09
C LEU A 155 7.75 -3.47 -1.65
N SER A 156 6.98 -3.23 -2.71
CA SER A 156 6.23 -4.29 -3.41
C SER A 156 7.15 -5.35 -4.01
N ARG A 157 8.32 -4.97 -4.50
CA ARG A 157 9.33 -5.92 -4.97
C ARG A 157 9.86 -6.81 -3.84
N LEU A 158 10.07 -6.22 -2.65
CA LEU A 158 10.46 -7.00 -1.47
C LEU A 158 9.34 -7.96 -1.04
N ALA A 159 8.06 -7.56 -1.16
CA ALA A 159 6.91 -8.40 -0.86
C ALA A 159 6.86 -9.69 -1.72
N LEU A 160 7.31 -9.63 -2.97
CA LEU A 160 7.43 -10.83 -3.81
C LEU A 160 8.49 -11.80 -3.27
N LEU A 161 9.63 -11.29 -2.80
CA LEU A 161 10.65 -12.10 -2.14
C LEU A 161 10.13 -12.68 -0.82
N GLU A 162 9.40 -11.90 -0.01
CA GLU A 162 8.75 -12.39 1.22
C GLU A 162 7.79 -13.55 0.94
N ALA A 163 6.92 -13.40 -0.06
CA ALA A 163 5.99 -14.46 -0.46
C ALA A 163 6.74 -15.75 -0.89
N ARG A 164 7.85 -15.59 -1.62
CA ARG A 164 8.70 -16.71 -2.00
C ARG A 164 9.38 -17.36 -0.79
N MET A 165 9.95 -16.56 0.13
CA MET A 165 10.57 -17.04 1.35
C MET A 165 9.57 -17.83 2.20
N THR A 166 8.42 -17.25 2.51
CA THR A 166 7.38 -17.92 3.31
C THR A 166 6.85 -19.16 2.61
N GLY A 167 6.64 -19.11 1.30
CA GLY A 167 6.20 -20.25 0.51
C GLY A 167 7.16 -21.41 0.57
N LEU A 168 8.46 -21.18 0.35
CA LEU A 168 9.48 -22.22 0.36
C LEU A 168 9.77 -22.76 1.77
N ILE A 169 9.82 -21.90 2.77
CA ILE A 169 10.15 -22.28 4.15
C ILE A 169 8.96 -22.94 4.85
N CYS A 170 7.76 -22.37 4.71
CA CYS A 170 6.55 -22.86 5.35
C CYS A 170 5.73 -23.82 4.49
N ARG A 171 6.23 -24.19 3.29
CA ARG A 171 5.52 -25.05 2.32
C ARG A 171 4.12 -24.52 1.97
N ARG A 172 3.95 -23.21 1.94
CA ARG A 172 2.71 -22.57 1.55
C ARG A 172 2.69 -22.34 0.03
N PRO A 173 1.52 -22.37 -0.62
CA PRO A 173 1.43 -22.01 -2.02
C PRO A 173 1.85 -20.54 -2.20
N PHE A 174 2.75 -20.29 -3.12
CA PHE A 174 3.13 -18.96 -3.60
C PHE A 174 3.24 -19.00 -5.13
N GLY A 175 3.23 -17.82 -5.74
CA GLY A 175 3.23 -17.74 -7.19
C GLY A 175 1.81 -17.55 -7.76
N GLY A 176 1.61 -18.05 -8.97
CA GLY A 176 0.38 -17.84 -9.75
C GLY A 176 0.46 -16.62 -10.65
N GLN A 177 -0.56 -16.45 -11.52
CA GLN A 177 -0.52 -15.47 -12.60
C GLN A 177 -0.31 -14.02 -12.12
N ALA A 178 -0.94 -13.63 -11.02
CA ALA A 178 -0.79 -12.28 -10.46
C ALA A 178 0.63 -12.05 -9.91
N TYR A 179 1.24 -13.06 -9.27
CA TYR A 179 2.62 -13.01 -8.79
C TYR A 179 3.60 -12.85 -9.96
N GLU A 180 3.50 -13.69 -10.99
CA GLU A 180 4.39 -13.65 -12.17
C GLU A 180 4.29 -12.31 -12.92
N ARG A 181 3.08 -11.78 -13.07
CA ARG A 181 2.85 -10.47 -13.69
C ARG A 181 3.41 -9.34 -12.84
N ALA A 182 3.31 -9.42 -11.50
CA ALA A 182 3.90 -8.44 -10.59
C ALA A 182 5.44 -8.50 -10.63
N PHE A 183 6.00 -9.70 -10.67
CA PHE A 183 7.45 -9.90 -10.80
C PHE A 183 7.98 -9.27 -12.10
N ALA A 184 7.37 -9.58 -13.23
CA ALA A 184 7.74 -9.01 -14.54
C ALA A 184 7.56 -7.47 -14.59
N LEU A 185 6.50 -6.95 -13.94
CA LEU A 185 6.25 -5.52 -13.84
C LEU A 185 7.35 -4.79 -13.05
N LEU A 186 7.80 -5.37 -11.94
CA LEU A 186 8.73 -4.71 -11.01
C LEU A 186 10.21 -4.98 -11.32
N GLU A 187 10.51 -5.92 -12.22
CA GLU A 187 11.89 -6.25 -12.59
C GLU A 187 12.66 -5.05 -13.15
N PRO A 188 12.09 -4.18 -14.00
CA PRO A 188 12.78 -2.98 -14.50
C PRO A 188 12.95 -1.85 -13.46
N VAL A 189 12.29 -1.90 -12.31
CA VAL A 189 12.33 -0.85 -11.27
C VAL A 189 13.65 -0.91 -10.51
N ARG A 190 14.74 -0.52 -11.19
CA ARG A 190 16.13 -0.54 -10.65
C ARG A 190 16.82 0.82 -10.67
N GLY A 191 16.28 1.78 -11.43
CA GLY A 191 16.90 3.08 -11.67
C GLY A 191 15.92 4.24 -11.58
N GLU A 192 16.25 5.33 -12.24
CA GLU A 192 15.42 6.52 -12.29
C GLU A 192 14.14 6.25 -13.10
N LEU A 193 13.01 6.71 -12.57
CA LEU A 193 11.71 6.70 -13.22
C LEU A 193 11.19 8.12 -13.36
N THR A 194 10.45 8.40 -14.42
CA THR A 194 9.69 9.64 -14.56
C THR A 194 8.48 9.64 -13.62
N ALA A 195 7.90 10.80 -13.35
CA ALA A 195 6.67 10.93 -12.56
C ALA A 195 5.55 10.04 -13.10
N GLU A 196 5.34 10.07 -14.41
CA GLU A 196 4.33 9.26 -15.09
C GLU A 196 4.58 7.76 -14.92
N GLN A 197 5.84 7.30 -15.05
CA GLN A 197 6.20 5.92 -14.83
C GLN A 197 5.93 5.48 -13.38
N VAL A 198 6.27 6.31 -12.38
CA VAL A 198 5.97 6.01 -10.97
C VAL A 198 4.47 5.80 -10.77
N VAL A 199 3.64 6.66 -11.34
CA VAL A 199 2.18 6.55 -11.24
C VAL A 199 1.68 5.32 -11.98
N GLU A 200 2.12 5.08 -13.19
CA GLU A 200 1.71 3.92 -14.00
C GLU A 200 2.08 2.59 -13.32
N TYR A 201 3.32 2.46 -12.82
CA TYR A 201 3.75 1.23 -12.12
C TYR A 201 2.94 1.00 -10.84
N ASN A 202 2.69 2.04 -10.02
CA ASN A 202 1.84 1.91 -8.84
C ASN A 202 0.42 1.50 -9.22
N LEU A 203 -0.17 2.12 -10.24
CA LEU A 203 -1.49 1.79 -10.73
C LEU A 203 -1.59 0.31 -11.13
N ARG A 204 -0.65 -0.17 -11.95
CA ARG A 204 -0.62 -1.57 -12.40
C ARG A 204 -0.38 -2.51 -11.22
N MET A 205 0.49 -2.14 -10.29
CA MET A 205 0.75 -2.95 -9.10
C MET A 205 -0.51 -3.07 -8.21
N ARG A 206 -1.27 -1.98 -8.00
CA ARG A 206 -2.54 -2.01 -7.26
C ARG A 206 -3.58 -2.93 -7.89
N LEU A 207 -3.67 -2.93 -9.21
CA LEU A 207 -4.56 -3.87 -9.92
C LEU A 207 -4.13 -5.32 -9.70
N LEU A 208 -2.83 -5.61 -9.76
CA LEU A 208 -2.30 -6.94 -9.51
C LEU A 208 -2.49 -7.40 -8.05
N GLU A 209 -2.34 -6.51 -7.07
CA GLU A 209 -2.65 -6.79 -5.67
C GLU A 209 -4.14 -7.17 -5.49
N ARG A 210 -5.04 -6.51 -6.21
CA ARG A 210 -6.47 -6.86 -6.23
C ARG A 210 -6.73 -8.23 -6.88
N GLU A 211 -5.89 -8.66 -7.80
CA GLU A 211 -5.92 -9.98 -8.44
C GLU A 211 -5.22 -11.07 -7.61
N GLY A 212 -4.61 -10.71 -6.47
CA GLY A 212 -3.96 -11.63 -5.54
C GLY A 212 -2.42 -11.57 -5.53
N ALA A 213 -1.80 -10.56 -6.13
CA ALA A 213 -0.36 -10.37 -5.96
C ALA A 213 -0.02 -10.06 -4.48
N PRO A 214 1.13 -10.52 -3.98
CA PRO A 214 1.53 -10.32 -2.58
C PRO A 214 1.64 -8.84 -2.21
N VAL A 215 1.15 -8.51 -1.01
CA VAL A 215 1.23 -7.16 -0.43
C VAL A 215 2.44 -7.02 0.51
N GLY A 216 2.84 -8.11 1.17
CA GLY A 216 3.98 -8.18 2.09
C GLY A 216 3.79 -7.44 3.42
N GLU A 217 4.70 -7.71 4.34
CA GLU A 217 4.75 -7.10 5.69
C GLU A 217 5.14 -5.63 5.65
N GLY A 218 5.84 -5.23 4.61
CA GLY A 218 6.38 -3.89 4.46
C GLY A 218 5.30 -2.80 4.47
N ARG A 219 4.07 -3.10 4.01
CA ARG A 219 2.96 -2.16 4.09
C ARG A 219 2.50 -1.92 5.53
N ALA A 220 2.46 -2.95 6.36
CA ALA A 220 2.16 -2.82 7.78
C ALA A 220 3.26 -2.03 8.48
N LEU A 221 4.53 -2.34 8.19
CA LEU A 221 5.67 -1.61 8.74
C LEU A 221 5.70 -0.13 8.30
N ALA A 222 5.39 0.18 7.04
CA ALA A 222 5.31 1.56 6.57
C ALA A 222 4.28 2.39 7.35
N ARG A 223 3.17 1.79 7.76
CA ARG A 223 2.17 2.45 8.62
C ARG A 223 2.71 2.78 10.00
N LEU A 224 3.61 1.96 10.55
CA LEU A 224 4.30 2.25 11.82
C LEU A 224 5.31 3.41 11.68
N TYR A 225 5.76 3.70 10.47
CA TYR A 225 6.64 4.83 10.15
C TYR A 225 5.88 6.05 9.60
N CYS A 226 4.58 6.19 9.92
CA CYS A 226 3.71 7.24 9.35
C CYS A 226 4.26 8.67 9.47
N ASP A 227 5.07 8.94 10.51
CA ASP A 227 5.70 10.24 10.73
C ASP A 227 6.98 10.47 9.89
N ALA A 228 7.44 9.44 9.20
CA ALA A 228 8.61 9.56 8.33
C ALA A 228 8.25 10.18 6.97
N PRO A 229 9.15 10.97 6.36
CA PRO A 229 8.90 11.58 5.05
C PRO A 229 8.61 10.56 3.93
N GLN A 230 9.21 9.38 4.01
CA GLN A 230 9.04 8.27 3.07
C GLN A 230 8.92 6.94 3.83
N PRO A 231 7.75 6.66 4.41
CA PRO A 231 7.56 5.48 5.25
C PRO A 231 7.80 4.15 4.52
N SER A 232 7.48 4.07 3.22
CA SER A 232 7.78 2.87 2.42
C SER A 232 9.27 2.64 2.22
N LEU A 233 10.07 3.69 2.07
CA LEU A 233 11.54 3.56 1.96
C LEU A 233 12.14 3.06 3.27
N TRP A 234 11.64 3.57 4.41
CA TRP A 234 12.08 3.11 5.72
C TRP A 234 11.77 1.65 5.93
N ALA A 235 10.53 1.25 5.65
CA ALA A 235 10.10 -0.15 5.76
C ALA A 235 10.92 -1.07 4.85
N GLN A 236 11.16 -0.68 3.60
CA GLN A 236 11.97 -1.43 2.65
C GLN A 236 13.39 -1.63 3.15
N ARG A 237 14.02 -0.57 3.71
CA ARG A 237 15.39 -0.64 4.23
C ARG A 237 15.48 -1.52 5.47
N ALA A 238 14.54 -1.39 6.42
CA ALA A 238 14.50 -2.20 7.63
C ALA A 238 14.35 -3.68 7.31
N LEU A 239 13.36 -4.05 6.50
CA LEU A 239 13.12 -5.44 6.12
C LEU A 239 14.25 -6.02 5.27
N SER A 240 14.77 -5.27 4.30
CA SER A 240 15.89 -5.77 3.49
C SER A 240 17.16 -5.98 4.31
N ALA A 241 17.40 -5.17 5.35
CA ALA A 241 18.52 -5.36 6.27
C ALA A 241 18.30 -6.61 7.14
N LEU A 242 17.07 -6.79 7.66
CA LEU A 242 16.70 -7.97 8.44
C LEU A 242 16.88 -9.26 7.63
N TYR A 243 16.32 -9.32 6.43
CA TYR A 243 16.39 -10.52 5.59
C TYR A 243 17.81 -10.83 5.13
N TYR A 244 18.61 -9.79 4.83
CA TYR A 244 20.02 -9.96 4.51
C TYR A 244 20.80 -10.57 5.70
N ALA A 245 20.61 -10.04 6.90
CA ALA A 245 21.26 -10.57 8.09
C ALA A 245 20.82 -12.02 8.40
N PHE A 246 19.52 -12.27 8.29
CA PHE A 246 18.95 -13.61 8.51
C PHE A 246 19.48 -14.65 7.53
N LEU A 247 19.40 -14.38 6.24
CA LEU A 247 19.83 -15.33 5.21
C LEU A 247 21.36 -15.50 5.19
N GLY A 248 22.12 -14.45 5.57
CA GLY A 248 23.58 -14.51 5.61
C GLY A 248 24.15 -15.26 6.81
N ARG A 249 23.62 -15.04 8.01
CA ARG A 249 24.20 -15.52 9.27
C ARG A 249 23.21 -16.13 10.26
N GLY A 250 21.92 -15.90 10.07
CA GLY A 250 20.89 -16.36 11.00
C GLY A 250 20.81 -17.89 11.04
N LYS A 251 20.89 -18.47 12.23
CA LYS A 251 20.64 -19.90 12.45
C LYS A 251 19.41 -20.05 13.34
N PRO A 252 18.43 -20.90 12.96
CA PRO A 252 17.32 -21.23 13.85
C PRO A 252 17.86 -21.73 15.19
N ARG A 253 17.28 -21.23 16.27
CA ARG A 253 17.61 -21.72 17.63
C ARG A 253 16.98 -23.09 17.88
N ALA A 254 17.34 -23.71 18.99
CA ALA A 254 16.63 -24.90 19.43
C ALA A 254 15.14 -24.56 19.60
N PHE A 255 14.30 -25.54 19.22
CA PHE A 255 12.84 -25.35 19.36
C PHE A 255 12.49 -25.15 20.85
N LEU A 256 11.87 -24.03 21.13
CA LEU A 256 11.27 -23.72 22.43
C LEU A 256 9.78 -23.59 22.22
N VAL A 257 8.98 -24.25 23.03
CA VAL A 257 7.52 -24.08 23.02
C VAL A 257 7.24 -22.63 23.45
N PRO A 258 6.76 -21.75 22.57
CA PRO A 258 6.53 -20.36 22.93
C PRO A 258 5.37 -20.24 23.92
N ASP A 259 5.39 -19.20 24.77
CA ASP A 259 4.23 -18.84 25.58
C ASP A 259 3.16 -18.16 24.71
N TYR A 260 2.27 -18.96 24.16
CA TYR A 260 1.21 -18.48 23.27
C TYR A 260 0.12 -17.67 23.97
N ARG A 261 -0.07 -17.87 25.27
CA ARG A 261 -1.03 -17.07 26.03
C ARG A 261 -0.56 -15.63 26.17
N ALA A 262 0.71 -15.44 26.49
CA ALA A 262 1.30 -14.10 26.53
C ALA A 262 1.22 -13.41 25.15
N ARG A 263 1.47 -14.15 24.06
CA ARG A 263 1.36 -13.63 22.69
C ARG A 263 -0.08 -13.24 22.30
N ALA A 264 -1.07 -14.08 22.57
CA ALA A 264 -2.47 -13.76 22.30
C ALA A 264 -2.95 -12.51 23.05
N VAL A 265 -2.50 -12.34 24.29
CA VAL A 265 -2.82 -11.15 25.11
C VAL A 265 -2.17 -9.90 24.52
N SER A 266 -0.89 -9.97 24.09
CA SER A 266 -0.18 -8.81 23.54
C SER A 266 -0.68 -8.37 22.17
N SER A 267 -1.15 -9.31 21.33
CA SER A 267 -1.62 -9.01 19.99
C SER A 267 -3.09 -8.60 19.90
N GLY A 268 -3.87 -8.84 20.95
CA GLY A 268 -5.34 -8.70 20.89
C GLY A 268 -6.00 -9.62 19.85
N ALA A 269 -5.23 -10.54 19.26
CA ALA A 269 -5.73 -11.51 18.29
C ALA A 269 -6.42 -12.65 19.01
N ALA A 270 -7.47 -13.21 18.39
CA ALA A 270 -8.02 -14.47 18.87
C ALA A 270 -6.93 -15.55 18.83
N TYR A 271 -6.71 -16.22 19.96
CA TYR A 271 -5.69 -17.27 20.10
C TYR A 271 -5.76 -18.32 18.99
N GLU A 272 -6.96 -18.62 18.50
CA GLU A 272 -7.24 -19.54 17.40
C GLU A 272 -6.73 -19.09 16.04
N ALA A 273 -6.44 -17.78 15.87
CA ALA A 273 -5.90 -17.24 14.62
C ALA A 273 -4.36 -17.29 14.54
N LEU A 274 -3.68 -17.58 15.66
CA LEU A 274 -2.23 -17.68 15.71
C LEU A 274 -1.80 -19.08 15.32
N HIS A 275 -1.23 -19.21 14.13
CA HIS A 275 -0.58 -20.47 13.76
C HIS A 275 0.69 -20.69 14.58
N VAL A 276 0.72 -21.83 15.22
CA VAL A 276 1.78 -22.25 16.13
C VAL A 276 2.44 -23.50 15.57
N PRO A 277 3.69 -23.44 15.09
CA PRO A 277 4.36 -24.65 14.64
C PRO A 277 4.62 -25.59 15.81
N ASP A 278 4.32 -26.86 15.64
CA ASP A 278 4.83 -27.91 16.52
C ASP A 278 6.31 -28.20 16.25
N ALA A 279 6.92 -29.09 17.05
CA ALA A 279 8.32 -29.44 16.89
C ALA A 279 8.66 -30.04 15.52
N ALA A 280 7.75 -30.81 14.93
CA ALA A 280 7.95 -31.45 13.63
C ALA A 280 7.88 -30.41 12.51
N GLU A 281 6.90 -29.51 12.56
CA GLU A 281 6.78 -28.41 11.62
C GLU A 281 7.95 -27.44 11.70
N TYR A 282 8.40 -27.11 12.93
CA TYR A 282 9.59 -26.28 13.14
C TYR A 282 10.83 -26.90 12.50
N ALA A 283 11.08 -28.20 12.75
CA ALA A 283 12.20 -28.90 12.14
C ALA A 283 12.11 -28.94 10.61
N ALA A 284 10.90 -29.13 10.06
CA ALA A 284 10.68 -29.12 8.63
C ALA A 284 10.95 -27.73 8.01
N ARG A 285 10.55 -26.64 8.69
CA ARG A 285 10.84 -25.25 8.27
C ARG A 285 12.35 -24.95 8.31
N ALA A 286 13.04 -25.36 9.37
CA ALA A 286 14.50 -25.20 9.50
C ALA A 286 15.25 -25.93 8.38
N LEU A 287 14.87 -27.18 8.09
CA LEU A 287 15.45 -27.96 6.98
C LEU A 287 15.16 -27.33 5.62
N ALA A 288 13.94 -26.83 5.40
CA ALA A 288 13.58 -26.14 4.18
C ALA A 288 14.42 -24.88 3.99
N LEU A 289 14.60 -24.07 5.04
CA LEU A 289 15.46 -22.89 5.01
C LEU A 289 16.89 -23.24 4.59
N GLU A 290 17.49 -24.28 5.17
CA GLU A 290 18.88 -24.68 4.83
C GLU A 290 19.01 -25.03 3.32
N ARG A 291 17.99 -25.65 2.73
CA ARG A 291 17.99 -26.01 1.30
C ARG A 291 17.93 -24.81 0.36
N VAL A 292 17.15 -23.77 0.73
CA VAL A 292 16.87 -22.63 -0.14
C VAL A 292 17.66 -21.38 0.23
N ARG A 293 18.38 -21.39 1.34
CA ARG A 293 19.12 -20.25 1.90
C ARG A 293 20.02 -19.56 0.88
N GLY A 294 20.83 -20.33 0.16
CA GLY A 294 21.80 -19.79 -0.80
C GLY A 294 21.13 -19.02 -1.94
N GLU A 295 20.03 -19.55 -2.46
CA GLU A 295 19.27 -18.94 -3.52
C GLU A 295 18.59 -17.65 -3.05
N LEU A 296 17.90 -17.69 -1.91
CA LEU A 296 17.25 -16.52 -1.31
C LEU A 296 18.26 -15.44 -0.91
N TYR A 297 19.44 -15.84 -0.44
CA TYR A 297 20.52 -14.90 -0.12
C TYR A 297 21.03 -14.19 -1.35
N ALA A 298 21.20 -14.89 -2.48
CA ALA A 298 21.59 -14.26 -3.74
C ALA A 298 20.56 -13.22 -4.20
N GLU A 299 19.26 -13.50 -4.04
CA GLU A 299 18.19 -12.56 -4.38
C GLU A 299 18.23 -11.30 -3.51
N ILE A 300 18.34 -11.42 -2.18
CA ILE A 300 18.39 -10.24 -1.31
C ILE A 300 19.66 -9.41 -1.55
N VAL A 301 20.80 -10.06 -1.83
CA VAL A 301 22.04 -9.37 -2.22
C VAL A 301 21.81 -8.57 -3.51
N HIS A 302 21.16 -9.19 -4.51
CA HIS A 302 20.83 -8.53 -5.77
C HIS A 302 19.89 -7.32 -5.57
N LEU A 303 18.84 -7.45 -4.75
CA LEU A 303 17.97 -6.33 -4.40
C LEU A 303 18.74 -5.18 -3.72
N ARG A 304 19.68 -5.50 -2.86
CA ARG A 304 20.51 -4.52 -2.15
C ARG A 304 21.60 -3.88 -3.01
N SER A 305 22.10 -4.57 -4.02
CA SER A 305 23.12 -4.02 -4.93
C SER A 305 22.64 -2.77 -5.68
N ALA A 306 21.34 -2.66 -5.95
CA ALA A 306 20.71 -1.50 -6.58
C ALA A 306 20.44 -0.34 -5.60
N HIS A 307 20.71 -0.50 -4.31
CA HIS A 307 20.29 0.45 -3.26
C HIS A 307 20.79 1.88 -3.49
N ALA A 308 22.04 2.07 -3.88
CA ALA A 308 22.59 3.40 -4.15
C ALA A 308 21.88 4.09 -5.32
N ALA A 309 21.55 3.36 -6.38
CA ALA A 309 20.79 3.89 -7.52
C ALA A 309 19.36 4.25 -7.10
N GLN A 310 18.71 3.39 -6.31
CA GLN A 310 17.37 3.62 -5.76
C GLN A 310 17.31 4.88 -4.89
N LEU A 311 18.31 5.11 -4.03
CA LEU A 311 18.39 6.34 -3.22
C LEU A 311 18.59 7.59 -4.09
N ARG A 312 19.35 7.50 -5.18
CA ARG A 312 19.46 8.62 -6.13
C ARG A 312 18.13 8.90 -6.81
N ALA A 313 17.41 7.87 -7.26
CA ALA A 313 16.10 8.00 -7.87
C ALA A 313 15.07 8.63 -6.90
N VAL A 314 15.04 8.21 -5.63
CA VAL A 314 14.20 8.84 -4.59
C VAL A 314 14.50 10.33 -4.44
N ARG A 315 15.79 10.72 -4.43
CA ARG A 315 16.20 12.13 -4.34
C ARG A 315 15.79 12.91 -5.57
N ALA A 316 15.95 12.35 -6.76
CA ALA A 316 15.55 12.99 -8.02
C ALA A 316 14.05 13.27 -8.08
N LEU A 317 13.23 12.45 -7.40
CA LEU A 317 11.80 12.62 -7.25
C LEU A 317 11.38 13.52 -6.06
N GLY A 318 12.33 14.28 -5.50
CA GLY A 318 12.05 15.21 -4.38
C GLY A 318 12.11 14.57 -3.00
N GLY A 319 12.56 13.31 -2.89
CA GLY A 319 12.73 12.64 -1.60
C GLY A 319 13.90 13.19 -0.79
N GLY A 320 13.69 13.29 0.52
CA GLY A 320 14.73 13.71 1.48
C GLY A 320 15.78 12.62 1.73
N GLN A 321 16.76 12.96 2.56
CA GLN A 321 17.74 12.00 3.05
C GLN A 321 17.04 11.06 4.05
N ALA A 322 16.96 9.78 3.72
CA ALA A 322 16.38 8.79 4.64
C ALA A 322 17.42 8.47 5.74
N PRO A 323 17.11 8.73 7.02
CA PRO A 323 17.96 8.33 8.13
C PRO A 323 18.05 6.80 8.23
N ALA A 324 18.90 6.30 9.15
CA ALA A 324 18.94 4.88 9.42
C ALA A 324 17.56 4.38 9.90
N PRO A 325 17.08 3.22 9.44
CA PRO A 325 15.78 2.71 9.86
C PRO A 325 15.81 2.33 11.35
N ASP A 326 14.74 2.67 12.06
CA ASP A 326 14.51 2.19 13.42
C ASP A 326 14.06 0.72 13.36
N LEU A 327 14.95 -0.20 13.70
CA LEU A 327 14.68 -1.63 13.64
C LEU A 327 13.77 -2.12 14.79
N SER A 328 13.60 -1.32 15.85
CA SER A 328 12.76 -1.70 16.99
C SER A 328 11.30 -1.96 16.60
N LYS A 329 10.79 -1.31 15.57
CA LYS A 329 9.43 -1.52 15.06
C LYS A 329 9.23 -2.89 14.38
N LEU A 330 10.30 -3.58 14.00
CA LEU A 330 10.21 -4.91 13.37
C LEU A 330 9.63 -5.96 14.33
N VAL A 331 9.84 -5.81 15.64
CA VAL A 331 9.30 -6.74 16.65
C VAL A 331 7.78 -6.74 16.73
N LEU A 332 7.12 -5.71 16.20
CA LEU A 332 5.66 -5.59 16.16
C LEU A 332 5.05 -6.31 14.93
N LEU A 333 5.83 -6.59 13.90
CA LEU A 333 5.31 -7.16 12.66
C LEU A 333 4.67 -8.56 12.83
N PRO A 334 5.23 -9.49 13.63
CA PRO A 334 4.58 -10.78 13.86
C PRO A 334 3.15 -10.68 14.41
N GLU A 335 2.84 -9.60 15.13
CA GLU A 335 1.50 -9.34 15.67
C GLU A 335 0.56 -8.75 14.62
N LEU A 336 1.11 -7.89 13.74
CA LEU A 336 0.33 -7.23 12.68
C LEU A 336 0.11 -8.13 11.46
N VAL A 337 1.06 -9.02 11.19
CA VAL A 337 1.04 -9.95 10.05
C VAL A 337 1.45 -11.34 10.53
N PRO A 338 0.54 -12.08 11.19
CA PRO A 338 0.85 -13.37 11.84
C PRO A 338 1.37 -14.45 10.88
N ASP A 339 1.01 -14.35 9.60
CA ASP A 339 1.43 -15.26 8.54
C ASP A 339 2.66 -14.80 7.76
N GLY A 340 3.27 -13.69 8.16
CA GLY A 340 4.40 -13.08 7.49
C GLY A 340 5.75 -13.76 7.79
N MET A 341 6.79 -13.27 7.10
CA MET A 341 8.16 -13.79 7.30
C MET A 341 8.73 -13.42 8.68
N CYS A 342 8.37 -12.24 9.23
CA CYS A 342 8.79 -11.84 10.58
C CYS A 342 8.21 -12.76 11.67
N ALA A 343 7.01 -13.32 11.48
CA ALA A 343 6.48 -14.34 12.39
C ALA A 343 7.36 -15.60 12.35
N VAL A 344 7.80 -16.05 11.18
CA VAL A 344 8.75 -17.17 11.04
C VAL A 344 10.09 -16.87 11.69
N LEU A 345 10.61 -15.64 11.53
CA LEU A 345 11.87 -15.21 12.16
C LEU A 345 11.76 -15.18 13.68
N ARG A 346 10.62 -14.74 14.22
CA ARG A 346 10.34 -14.81 15.65
C ARG A 346 10.36 -16.26 16.16
N ASP A 347 9.67 -17.16 15.44
CA ASP A 347 9.63 -18.57 15.81
C ASP A 347 11.03 -19.20 15.79
N PHE A 348 11.92 -18.74 14.93
CA PHE A 348 13.33 -19.11 14.90
C PHE A 348 14.19 -18.42 15.99
N GLY A 349 13.62 -17.53 16.81
CA GLY A 349 14.33 -16.77 17.85
C GLY A 349 15.29 -15.72 17.30
N LEU A 350 15.01 -15.16 16.12
CA LEU A 350 15.91 -14.27 15.39
C LEU A 350 15.49 -12.80 15.45
N LEU A 351 14.32 -12.48 16.03
CA LEU A 351 13.88 -11.10 16.25
C LEU A 351 14.23 -10.55 17.64
N GLU A 352 14.59 -11.40 18.59
CA GLU A 352 14.81 -11.01 19.99
C GLU A 352 16.08 -10.18 20.24
N HIS A 353 16.91 -9.99 19.22
CA HIS A 353 18.20 -9.30 19.30
C HIS A 353 18.29 -8.06 18.39
N LEU A 354 17.16 -7.58 17.87
CA LEU A 354 17.06 -6.31 17.15
C LEU A 354 16.76 -5.16 18.12
#